data_ac226e262b7db3269431c35c8e4a7013
#
_entry.id   ac226e262b7db3269431c35c8e4a7013
#
_cell.length_a   1.000
_cell.length_b   1.000
_cell.length_c   1.000
_cell.angle_alpha   90.00
_cell.angle_beta   90.00
_cell.angle_gamma   90.00
#
_symmetry.space_group_name_H-M   'P 1'
#
loop_
_entity.id
_entity.type
_entity.pdbx_description
1 polymer ?
#
loop_
_entity_poly.entity_id
_entity_poly.type
_entity_poly.pdbx_seq_one_letter_code
_entity_poly.pdbx_strand_id
1 'polypeptide(L)'
;MLVSVLLSLSVSAQGLKDEHKGVYRAYDFDAPRVDEPAPKGYEVFCLSHYGRHGSRFLYNEAEYDTLNVVLNRESLTATGEKVRDKFNENYPIFKGRAADLTELGQKQHRLLARRMMDDYPDLFRKGSEVYAFSSDRTRCMMSMYCFLDELRL
;
A
#
# COMPACT_ATOMS: atom_id res chain seq x y z
N MET A 1 -3.52 -13.65 53.17
CA MET A 1 -2.62 -12.79 52.38
C MET A 1 -2.43 -13.45 51.04
N LEU A 2 -3.17 -13.01 50.02
CA LEU A 2 -2.98 -13.46 48.62
C LEU A 2 -1.98 -12.53 47.98
N VAL A 3 -0.81 -13.08 47.62
CA VAL A 3 0.19 -12.35 46.82
C VAL A 3 -0.20 -12.51 45.35
N SER A 4 -0.76 -11.47 44.76
CA SER A 4 -0.99 -11.38 43.32
C SER A 4 0.33 -11.11 42.63
N VAL A 5 0.90 -12.12 41.99
CA VAL A 5 2.04 -11.96 41.08
C VAL A 5 1.50 -11.37 39.78
N LEU A 6 1.64 -10.08 39.62
CA LEU A 6 1.46 -9.38 38.33
C LEU A 6 2.64 -9.76 37.43
N LEU A 7 2.46 -10.75 36.55
CA LEU A 7 3.35 -10.96 35.43
C LEU A 7 3.13 -9.79 34.45
N SER A 8 4.01 -8.79 34.51
CA SER A 8 4.12 -7.78 33.46
C SER A 8 4.75 -8.43 32.23
N LEU A 9 3.90 -8.90 31.31
CA LEU A 9 4.32 -9.24 29.96
C LEU A 9 4.75 -7.94 29.25
N SER A 10 6.03 -7.66 29.28
CA SER A 10 6.62 -6.62 28.43
C SER A 10 6.52 -7.11 26.98
N VAL A 11 5.44 -6.80 26.29
CA VAL A 11 5.35 -6.94 24.84
C VAL A 11 6.25 -5.86 24.25
N SER A 12 7.50 -6.21 23.99
CA SER A 12 8.36 -5.39 23.15
C SER A 12 7.72 -5.38 21.76
N ALA A 13 7.13 -4.25 21.36
CA ALA A 13 6.69 -4.04 20.01
C ALA A 13 7.93 -3.89 19.11
N GLN A 14 8.64 -4.98 18.88
CA GLN A 14 9.59 -5.06 17.79
C GLN A 14 8.77 -4.94 16.51
N GLY A 15 9.14 -3.98 15.64
CA GLY A 15 8.45 -3.81 14.37
C GLY A 15 8.38 -5.16 13.63
N LEU A 16 7.21 -5.52 13.12
CA LEU A 16 7.05 -6.75 12.34
C LEU A 16 8.04 -6.74 11.19
N LYS A 17 8.78 -7.86 11.03
CA LYS A 17 9.61 -8.05 9.85
C LYS A 17 8.74 -8.00 8.60
N ASP A 18 9.28 -7.54 7.49
CA ASP A 18 8.54 -7.37 6.23
C ASP A 18 7.87 -8.66 5.75
N GLU A 19 8.50 -9.80 5.97
CA GLU A 19 7.96 -11.13 5.65
C GLU A 19 6.66 -11.46 6.42
N HIS A 20 6.42 -10.81 7.57
CA HIS A 20 5.23 -11.01 8.40
C HIS A 20 4.15 -9.94 8.18
N LYS A 21 4.41 -8.92 7.37
CA LYS A 21 3.44 -7.83 7.13
C LYS A 21 2.31 -8.24 6.18
N GLY A 22 2.45 -9.31 5.41
CA GLY A 22 1.43 -9.79 4.49
C GLY A 22 0.89 -8.67 3.59
N VAL A 23 -0.41 -8.46 3.62
CA VAL A 23 -1.09 -7.44 2.81
C VAL A 23 -0.77 -5.98 3.21
N TYR A 24 -0.15 -5.76 4.34
CA TYR A 24 0.27 -4.44 4.82
C TYR A 24 1.72 -4.10 4.43
N ARG A 25 2.43 -5.02 3.78
CA ARG A 25 3.75 -4.73 3.23
C ARG A 25 3.61 -3.76 2.06
N ALA A 26 4.32 -2.63 2.15
CA ALA A 26 4.44 -1.72 1.02
C ALA A 26 5.27 -2.37 -0.10
N TYR A 27 4.97 -2.02 -1.35
CA TYR A 27 5.82 -2.41 -2.47
C TYR A 27 7.17 -1.72 -2.35
N ASP A 28 8.24 -2.49 -2.41
CA ASP A 28 9.60 -2.00 -2.33
C ASP A 28 10.10 -1.66 -3.75
N PHE A 29 10.15 -0.36 -4.04
CA PHE A 29 10.62 0.13 -5.35
C PHE A 29 12.14 0.16 -5.47
N ASP A 30 12.85 0.09 -4.34
CA ASP A 30 14.31 0.11 -4.26
C ASP A 30 14.89 -1.32 -4.28
N ALA A 31 14.03 -2.34 -4.22
CA ALA A 31 14.45 -3.73 -4.34
C ALA A 31 15.20 -3.95 -5.66
N PRO A 32 16.36 -4.64 -5.62
CA PRO A 32 17.12 -4.92 -6.82
C PRO A 32 16.26 -5.67 -7.84
N ARG A 33 16.39 -5.29 -9.10
CA ARG A 33 15.74 -5.99 -10.20
C ARG A 33 16.45 -7.32 -10.43
N VAL A 34 15.68 -8.36 -10.66
CA VAL A 34 16.20 -9.64 -11.13
C VAL A 34 16.03 -9.62 -12.64
N ASP A 35 17.08 -9.22 -13.35
CA ASP A 35 17.10 -9.19 -14.80
C ASP A 35 17.56 -10.56 -15.32
N GLU A 36 16.60 -11.43 -15.55
CA GLU A 36 16.86 -12.66 -16.30
C GLU A 36 16.55 -12.41 -17.77
N PRO A 37 17.58 -12.44 -18.67
CA PRO A 37 17.35 -12.25 -20.09
C PRO A 37 16.48 -13.38 -20.65
N ALA A 38 15.71 -13.08 -21.70
CA ALA A 38 14.94 -14.09 -22.39
C ALA A 38 15.85 -15.24 -22.86
N PRO A 39 15.42 -16.49 -22.78
CA PRO A 39 16.19 -17.62 -23.31
C PRO A 39 16.53 -17.43 -24.80
N LYS A 40 17.67 -17.97 -25.24
CA LYS A 40 18.10 -17.85 -26.63
C LYS A 40 17.01 -18.33 -27.61
N GLY A 41 16.65 -17.48 -28.55
CA GLY A 41 15.62 -17.76 -29.56
C GLY A 41 14.19 -17.42 -29.14
N TYR A 42 14.01 -16.79 -27.99
CA TYR A 42 12.74 -16.28 -27.51
C TYR A 42 12.77 -14.76 -27.41
N GLU A 43 11.64 -14.14 -27.70
CA GLU A 43 11.41 -12.71 -27.49
C GLU A 43 10.11 -12.49 -26.75
N VAL A 44 10.03 -11.39 -25.98
CA VAL A 44 8.80 -11.03 -25.28
C VAL A 44 7.85 -10.37 -26.28
N PHE A 45 6.67 -10.93 -26.46
CA PHE A 45 5.66 -10.39 -27.38
C PHE A 45 4.40 -9.84 -26.68
N CYS A 46 4.22 -10.18 -25.42
CA CYS A 46 3.05 -9.76 -24.64
C CYS A 46 3.41 -9.70 -23.13
N LEU A 47 2.81 -8.76 -22.42
CA LEU A 47 2.87 -8.68 -20.97
C LEU A 47 1.46 -8.78 -20.40
N SER A 48 1.25 -9.72 -19.48
CA SER A 48 0.02 -9.83 -18.71
C SER A 48 0.29 -9.46 -17.25
N HIS A 49 -0.37 -8.43 -16.78
CA HIS A 49 -0.21 -7.92 -15.42
C HIS A 49 -1.50 -8.08 -14.62
N TYR A 50 -1.45 -8.79 -13.51
CA TYR A 50 -2.51 -8.87 -12.52
C TYR A 50 -2.07 -8.17 -11.25
N GLY A 51 -2.61 -7.00 -10.99
CA GLY A 51 -2.23 -6.14 -9.86
C GLY A 51 -3.32 -6.05 -8.80
N ARG A 52 -2.90 -5.79 -7.58
CA ARG A 52 -3.75 -5.33 -6.49
C ARG A 52 -3.80 -3.81 -6.50
N HIS A 53 -4.89 -3.20 -5.99
CA HIS A 53 -4.92 -1.75 -5.77
C HIS A 53 -3.74 -1.29 -4.89
N GLY A 54 -3.30 -0.05 -5.06
CA GLY A 54 -2.25 0.59 -4.27
C GLY A 54 -2.62 0.79 -2.81
N SER A 55 -1.73 1.40 -2.05
CA SER A 55 -1.98 1.75 -0.65
C SER A 55 -3.25 2.58 -0.51
N ARG A 56 -4.07 2.23 0.46
CA ARG A 56 -5.36 2.84 0.73
C ARG A 56 -5.52 3.22 2.20
N PHE A 57 -6.45 4.08 2.50
CA PHE A 57 -6.91 4.32 3.86
C PHE A 57 -7.54 3.05 4.48
N LEU A 58 -7.79 3.06 5.79
CA LEU A 58 -8.47 1.96 6.47
C LEU A 58 -9.80 1.63 5.78
N TYR A 59 -10.23 0.38 5.93
CA TYR A 59 -11.35 -0.12 5.12
C TYR A 59 -12.69 0.48 5.51
N ASN A 60 -12.90 0.71 6.82
CA ASN A 60 -14.15 1.22 7.36
C ASN A 60 -13.94 2.52 8.13
N GLU A 61 -14.88 3.43 8.02
CA GLU A 61 -14.90 4.67 8.80
C GLU A 61 -14.93 4.37 10.30
N ALA A 62 -15.69 3.35 10.73
CA ALA A 62 -15.77 2.92 12.11
C ALA A 62 -14.41 2.53 12.73
N GLU A 63 -13.44 2.11 11.95
CA GLU A 63 -12.08 1.85 12.43
C GLU A 63 -11.39 3.14 12.88
N TYR A 64 -11.56 4.23 12.14
CA TYR A 64 -11.05 5.55 12.50
C TYR A 64 -11.78 6.13 13.73
N ASP A 65 -13.09 6.01 13.77
CA ASP A 65 -13.90 6.48 14.91
C ASP A 65 -13.54 5.73 16.18
N THR A 66 -13.33 4.42 16.09
CA THR A 66 -12.88 3.61 17.23
C THR A 66 -11.49 4.04 17.70
N LEU A 67 -10.55 4.23 16.79
CA LEU A 67 -9.21 4.71 17.14
C LEU A 67 -9.27 6.10 17.77
N ASN A 68 -10.09 7.01 17.24
CA ASN A 68 -10.29 8.34 17.79
C ASN A 68 -10.80 8.29 19.23
N VAL A 69 -11.82 7.46 19.50
CA VAL A 69 -12.36 7.27 20.84
C VAL A 69 -11.32 6.68 21.79
N VAL A 70 -10.61 5.62 21.37
CA VAL A 70 -9.65 4.90 22.24
C VAL A 70 -8.45 5.78 22.57
N LEU A 71 -7.87 6.46 21.57
CA LEU A 71 -6.70 7.29 21.75
C LEU A 71 -6.98 8.57 22.55
N ASN A 72 -8.21 9.08 22.53
CA ASN A 72 -8.59 10.27 23.30
C ASN A 72 -9.23 9.95 24.66
N ARG A 73 -9.21 8.67 25.09
CA ARG A 73 -9.54 8.28 26.46
C ARG A 73 -8.39 8.60 27.40
N GLU A 74 -8.70 8.64 28.70
CA GLU A 74 -7.74 8.95 29.77
C GLU A 74 -6.63 7.91 29.88
N SER A 75 -5.48 8.34 30.42
CA SER A 75 -4.37 7.49 30.87
C SER A 75 -3.64 6.72 29.76
N LEU A 76 -3.03 7.44 28.85
CA LEU A 76 -2.08 6.89 27.93
C LEU A 76 -0.65 6.87 28.49
N THR A 77 0.17 5.95 28.00
CA THR A 77 1.63 6.02 28.22
C THR A 77 2.22 7.17 27.41
N ALA A 78 3.44 7.61 27.70
CA ALA A 78 4.12 8.64 26.93
C ALA A 78 4.23 8.33 25.42
N THR A 79 4.34 7.02 25.06
CA THR A 79 4.27 6.58 23.68
C THR A 79 2.85 6.69 23.11
N GLY A 80 1.85 6.32 23.91
CA GLY A 80 0.44 6.45 23.51
C GLY A 80 0.03 7.90 23.25
N GLU A 81 0.53 8.86 24.06
CA GLU A 81 0.29 10.28 23.84
C GLU A 81 0.86 10.76 22.50
N LYS A 82 2.08 10.36 22.17
CA LYS A 82 2.68 10.69 20.86
C LYS A 82 1.89 10.11 19.69
N VAL A 83 1.37 8.90 19.85
CA VAL A 83 0.53 8.25 18.83
C VAL A 83 -0.80 8.98 18.69
N ARG A 84 -1.45 9.34 19.81
CA ARG A 84 -2.66 10.16 19.83
C ARG A 84 -2.47 11.48 19.11
N ASP A 85 -1.40 12.22 19.44
CA ASP A 85 -1.14 13.53 18.88
C ASP A 85 -0.95 13.45 17.36
N LYS A 86 -0.19 12.46 16.88
CA LYS A 86 -0.04 12.19 15.46
C LYS A 86 -1.35 11.74 14.79
N PHE A 87 -2.15 10.93 15.45
CA PHE A 87 -3.45 10.52 14.95
C PHE A 87 -4.38 11.74 14.81
N ASN A 88 -4.47 12.57 15.85
CA ASN A 88 -5.34 13.76 15.85
C ASN A 88 -4.92 14.80 14.79
N GLU A 89 -3.62 14.98 14.58
CA GLU A 89 -3.08 15.83 13.50
C GLU A 89 -3.57 15.38 12.12
N ASN A 90 -3.66 14.06 11.89
CA ASN A 90 -3.99 13.47 10.61
C ASN A 90 -5.47 13.05 10.47
N TYR A 91 -6.22 13.00 11.58
CA TYR A 91 -7.61 12.55 11.56
C TYR A 91 -8.52 13.30 10.57
N PRO A 92 -8.39 14.64 10.41
CA PRO A 92 -9.17 15.37 9.39
C PRO A 92 -8.88 14.92 7.95
N ILE A 93 -7.66 14.38 7.71
CA ILE A 93 -7.27 13.85 6.39
C ILE A 93 -7.90 12.47 6.15
N PHE A 94 -8.08 11.68 7.20
CA PHE A 94 -8.59 10.32 7.12
C PHE A 94 -10.11 10.26 7.04
N LYS A 95 -10.79 11.16 7.76
CA LYS A 95 -12.23 11.16 7.92
C LYS A 95 -12.95 11.32 6.58
N GLY A 96 -13.90 10.45 6.31
CA GLY A 96 -14.67 10.42 5.07
C GLY A 96 -13.91 9.83 3.88
N ARG A 97 -12.72 9.24 4.10
CA ARG A 97 -11.89 8.65 3.04
C ARG A 97 -11.63 7.14 3.24
N ALA A 98 -12.49 6.48 4.00
CA ALA A 98 -12.38 5.04 4.21
C ALA A 98 -12.35 4.29 2.87
N ALA A 99 -11.39 3.37 2.75
CA ALA A 99 -11.11 2.56 1.57
C ALA A 99 -10.62 3.31 0.31
N ASP A 100 -10.49 4.63 0.35
CA ASP A 100 -9.96 5.40 -0.76
C ASP A 100 -8.47 5.13 -1.01
N LEU A 101 -8.05 5.25 -2.25
CA LEU A 101 -6.63 5.17 -2.63
C LEU A 101 -5.88 6.39 -2.07
N THR A 102 -4.74 6.15 -1.42
CA THR A 102 -3.88 7.23 -0.94
C THR A 102 -3.00 7.78 -2.08
N GLU A 103 -2.39 8.95 -1.87
CA GLU A 103 -1.38 9.48 -2.80
C GLU A 103 -0.20 8.51 -2.97
N LEU A 104 0.21 7.84 -1.89
CA LEU A 104 1.20 6.76 -1.98
C LEU A 104 0.73 5.64 -2.90
N GLY A 105 -0.55 5.23 -2.81
CA GLY A 105 -1.13 4.22 -3.67
C GLY A 105 -1.12 4.62 -5.15
N GLN A 106 -1.44 5.88 -5.45
CA GLN A 106 -1.36 6.42 -6.80
C GLN A 106 0.09 6.40 -7.32
N LYS A 107 1.05 6.87 -6.51
CA LYS A 107 2.47 6.84 -6.84
C LYS A 107 2.98 5.42 -7.10
N GLN A 108 2.55 4.45 -6.30
CA GLN A 108 2.91 3.05 -6.48
C GLN A 108 2.55 2.54 -7.87
N HIS A 109 1.35 2.80 -8.36
CA HIS A 109 0.93 2.35 -9.68
C HIS A 109 1.66 3.06 -10.82
N ARG A 110 1.94 4.35 -10.70
CA ARG A 110 2.77 5.08 -11.67
C ARG A 110 4.19 4.51 -11.74
N LEU A 111 4.80 4.24 -10.58
CA LEU A 111 6.14 3.64 -10.54
C LEU A 111 6.17 2.21 -11.10
N LEU A 112 5.11 1.41 -10.89
CA LEU A 112 4.99 0.10 -11.52
C LEU A 112 4.93 0.20 -13.04
N ALA A 113 4.14 1.13 -13.57
CA ALA A 113 4.06 1.37 -15.01
C ALA A 113 5.42 1.77 -15.60
N ARG A 114 6.13 2.72 -14.95
CA ARG A 114 7.48 3.12 -15.37
C ARG A 114 8.42 1.94 -15.39
N ARG A 115 8.44 1.15 -14.32
CA ARG A 115 9.31 -0.03 -14.23
C ARG A 115 9.04 -1.01 -15.38
N MET A 116 7.78 -1.24 -15.72
CA MET A 116 7.42 -2.12 -16.84
C MET A 116 7.86 -1.53 -18.20
N MET A 117 7.71 -0.22 -18.41
CA MET A 117 8.19 0.43 -19.63
C MET A 117 9.72 0.36 -19.76
N ASP A 118 10.43 0.52 -18.63
CA ASP A 118 11.88 0.41 -18.59
C ASP A 118 12.38 -1.01 -18.87
N ASP A 119 11.67 -2.01 -18.31
CA ASP A 119 12.03 -3.43 -18.44
C ASP A 119 11.65 -4.00 -19.82
N TYR A 120 10.58 -3.49 -20.46
CA TYR A 120 10.04 -3.99 -21.73
C TYR A 120 9.75 -2.87 -22.72
N PRO A 121 10.74 -2.04 -23.09
CA PRO A 121 10.52 -0.85 -23.91
C PRO A 121 9.90 -1.17 -25.27
N ASP A 122 10.17 -2.35 -25.81
CA ASP A 122 9.63 -2.79 -27.10
C ASP A 122 8.13 -3.08 -27.10
N LEU A 123 7.56 -3.39 -25.93
CA LEU A 123 6.13 -3.60 -25.78
C LEU A 123 5.34 -2.29 -25.59
N PHE A 124 6.00 -1.22 -25.13
CA PHE A 124 5.37 0.06 -24.79
C PHE A 124 5.74 1.15 -25.80
N ARG A 125 5.59 0.87 -27.10
CA ARG A 125 5.81 1.82 -28.20
C ARG A 125 4.52 2.54 -28.55
N LYS A 126 4.65 3.67 -29.25
CA LYS A 126 3.48 4.35 -29.85
C LYS A 126 2.71 3.38 -30.76
N GLY A 127 1.42 3.22 -30.48
CA GLY A 127 0.52 2.32 -31.21
C GLY A 127 0.45 0.89 -30.64
N SER A 128 1.11 0.61 -29.53
CA SER A 128 0.88 -0.64 -28.79
C SER A 128 -0.55 -0.70 -28.25
N GLU A 129 -1.17 -1.87 -28.33
CA GLU A 129 -2.51 -2.08 -27.81
C GLU A 129 -2.45 -2.44 -26.32
N VAL A 130 -3.28 -1.78 -25.52
CA VAL A 130 -3.42 -2.03 -24.09
C VAL A 130 -4.88 -2.31 -23.76
N TYR A 131 -5.12 -3.45 -23.15
CA TYR A 131 -6.42 -3.82 -22.61
C TYR A 131 -6.34 -3.81 -21.10
N ALA A 132 -7.19 -3.02 -20.45
CA ALA A 132 -7.18 -2.88 -18.99
C ALA A 132 -8.57 -3.09 -18.41
N PHE A 133 -8.62 -3.81 -17.31
CA PHE A 133 -9.84 -4.10 -16.58
C PHE A 133 -9.61 -3.89 -15.08
N SER A 134 -10.64 -3.46 -14.36
CA SER A 134 -10.61 -3.41 -12.91
C SER A 134 -11.93 -3.90 -12.32
N SER A 135 -11.94 -4.20 -11.04
CA SER A 135 -13.19 -4.33 -10.31
C SER A 135 -13.86 -2.95 -10.16
N ASP A 136 -15.15 -2.95 -9.80
CA ASP A 136 -16.00 -1.77 -9.61
C ASP A 136 -15.64 -0.89 -8.39
N ARG A 137 -14.61 -1.27 -7.64
CA ARG A 137 -14.17 -0.50 -6.47
C ARG A 137 -13.35 0.71 -6.89
N THR A 138 -13.73 1.90 -6.42
CA THR A 138 -13.08 3.18 -6.75
C THR A 138 -11.56 3.11 -6.64
N ARG A 139 -11.01 2.52 -5.55
CA ARG A 139 -9.57 2.37 -5.38
C ARG A 139 -8.91 1.49 -6.45
N CYS A 140 -9.62 0.49 -6.99
CA CYS A 140 -9.11 -0.38 -8.05
C CYS A 140 -9.13 0.36 -9.40
N MET A 141 -10.22 1.03 -9.72
CA MET A 141 -10.33 1.86 -10.92
C MET A 141 -9.27 2.97 -10.92
N MET A 142 -9.11 3.67 -9.79
CA MET A 142 -8.08 4.71 -9.66
C MET A 142 -6.66 4.17 -9.78
N SER A 143 -6.39 2.99 -9.24
CA SER A 143 -5.09 2.31 -9.38
C SER A 143 -4.80 1.99 -10.84
N MET A 144 -5.75 1.40 -11.54
CA MET A 144 -5.67 1.14 -12.98
C MET A 144 -5.47 2.44 -13.76
N TYR A 145 -6.24 3.47 -13.44
CA TYR A 145 -6.12 4.77 -14.12
C TYR A 145 -4.75 5.40 -13.95
N CYS A 146 -4.20 5.40 -12.72
CA CYS A 146 -2.85 5.91 -12.46
C CYS A 146 -1.77 5.14 -13.21
N PHE A 147 -1.94 3.82 -13.36
CA PHE A 147 -1.05 2.98 -14.14
C PHE A 147 -1.11 3.34 -15.64
N LEU A 148 -2.31 3.42 -16.21
CA LEU A 148 -2.51 3.73 -17.63
C LEU A 148 -2.09 5.16 -17.99
N ASP A 149 -2.39 6.15 -17.11
CA ASP A 149 -1.98 7.55 -17.31
C ASP A 149 -0.45 7.69 -17.39
N GLU A 150 0.28 6.86 -16.67
CA GLU A 150 1.75 6.85 -16.74
C GLU A 150 2.29 6.22 -18.02
N LEU A 151 1.61 5.22 -18.58
CA LEU A 151 2.05 4.57 -19.84
C LEU A 151 2.10 5.55 -21.01
N ARG A 152 1.19 6.51 -21.10
CA ARG A 152 1.14 7.58 -22.13
C ARG A 152 1.30 7.08 -23.58
N LEU A 153 0.68 5.96 -23.88
CA LEU A 153 0.76 5.28 -25.18
C LEU A 153 -0.07 6.01 -26.25
#